data_2ea7a3b77dc978828f0f814a325a6677
#
_entry.id   2ea7a3b77dc978828f0f814a325a6677
#
_cell.length_a   1.000
_cell.length_b   1.000
_cell.length_c   1.000
_cell.angle_alpha   90.00
_cell.angle_beta   90.00
_cell.angle_gamma   90.00
#
_symmetry.space_group_name_H-M   'P 1'
#
loop_
_entity.id
_entity.type
_entity.pdbx_description
1 polymer ?
#
loop_
_entity_poly.entity_id
_entity_poly.type
_entity_poly.pdbx_seq_one_letter_code
_entity_poly.pdbx_strand_id
1 'polypeptide(L)'
;MLCNDFEIPIGSFAKTGIKQSFLANRKAIYNILATAYTTASKKTGKKYMPRIKDGKLDVIEIGELVAGFKISDDTNIIDSGYTESIENMVNRVRIYNEKNEQVGVIENAEWIKKYGVLQETYVKQKGKDAQLEAKALLTDIEKTINVEVLGNIQCVTGNAVKVKDTATGLTGMFYIDSDTHTWSNGQHIMKLKLNFKNIMDEKEWLNGWSNWGNC
;
A
#
# COMPACT_ATOMS: atom_id res chain seq x y z
N MET A 1 -7.70 -27.24 2.68
CA MET A 1 -7.07 -25.91 2.87
C MET A 1 -7.03 -25.26 1.49
N LEU A 2 -7.48 -24.01 1.34
CA LEU A 2 -7.75 -23.36 0.05
C LEU A 2 -6.65 -23.56 -1.03
N CYS A 3 -5.38 -23.36 -0.67
CA CYS A 3 -4.28 -23.52 -1.63
C CYS A 3 -4.09 -24.97 -2.11
N ASN A 4 -4.41 -25.95 -1.27
CA ASN A 4 -4.30 -27.37 -1.66
C ASN A 4 -5.36 -27.75 -2.68
N ASP A 5 -6.57 -27.15 -2.60
CA ASP A 5 -7.67 -27.42 -3.53
C ASP A 5 -7.36 -26.93 -4.96
N PHE A 6 -6.36 -26.02 -5.09
CA PHE A 6 -5.89 -25.45 -6.35
C PHE A 6 -4.45 -25.85 -6.69
N GLU A 7 -3.90 -26.85 -6.02
CA GLU A 7 -2.53 -27.37 -6.25
C GLU A 7 -1.45 -26.27 -6.19
N ILE A 8 -1.67 -25.20 -5.39
CA ILE A 8 -0.70 -24.12 -5.23
C ILE A 8 0.33 -24.51 -4.17
N PRO A 9 1.61 -24.67 -4.53
CA PRO A 9 2.65 -24.94 -3.56
C PRO A 9 2.75 -23.81 -2.53
N ILE A 10 2.72 -24.16 -1.26
CA ILE A 10 2.77 -23.20 -0.15
C ILE A 10 4.21 -23.12 0.35
N GLY A 11 4.71 -21.90 0.49
CA GLY A 11 5.97 -21.59 1.15
C GLY A 11 5.76 -21.13 2.60
N SER A 12 6.16 -19.93 2.93
CA SER A 12 6.05 -19.35 4.28
C SER A 12 4.92 -18.34 4.36
N PHE A 13 4.05 -18.47 5.35
CA PHE A 13 2.97 -17.53 5.64
C PHE A 13 3.27 -16.78 6.95
N ALA A 14 3.26 -15.46 6.91
CA ALA A 14 3.43 -14.62 8.08
C ALA A 14 2.39 -14.96 9.16
N LYS A 15 2.88 -15.30 10.35
CA LYS A 15 2.03 -15.67 11.49
C LYS A 15 1.49 -14.40 12.15
N THR A 16 0.20 -14.18 12.07
CA THR A 16 -0.47 -13.00 12.64
C THR A 16 -0.99 -13.22 14.06
N GLY A 17 -1.18 -14.47 14.48
CA GLY A 17 -1.86 -14.81 15.73
C GLY A 17 -3.38 -14.54 15.73
N ILE A 18 -3.93 -14.00 14.62
CA ILE A 18 -5.34 -13.63 14.51
C ILE A 18 -6.12 -14.78 13.87
N LYS A 19 -6.99 -15.41 14.63
CA LYS A 19 -7.96 -16.38 14.09
C LYS A 19 -9.09 -15.63 13.40
N GLN A 20 -9.45 -16.10 12.20
CA GLN A 20 -10.52 -15.53 11.39
C GLN A 20 -11.35 -16.67 10.78
N SER A 21 -12.63 -16.41 10.65
CA SER A 21 -13.56 -17.28 9.94
C SER A 21 -14.43 -16.40 9.04
N PHE A 22 -14.51 -16.73 7.76
CA PHE A 22 -15.28 -15.98 6.80
C PHE A 22 -15.67 -16.88 5.61
N LEU A 23 -16.75 -16.50 4.93
CA LEU A 23 -17.20 -17.19 3.73
C LEU A 23 -16.55 -16.55 2.48
N ALA A 24 -15.70 -17.30 1.81
CA ALA A 24 -15.04 -16.89 0.57
C ALA A 24 -15.80 -17.42 -0.65
N ASN A 25 -16.92 -16.80 -1.01
CA ASN A 25 -17.70 -17.21 -2.16
C ASN A 25 -17.29 -16.46 -3.43
N ARG A 26 -16.94 -17.19 -4.50
CA ARG A 26 -16.59 -16.65 -5.83
C ARG A 26 -15.49 -15.59 -5.80
N LYS A 27 -14.51 -15.70 -4.92
CA LYS A 27 -13.38 -14.78 -4.80
C LYS A 27 -12.09 -15.43 -5.30
N ALA A 28 -11.24 -14.65 -5.97
CA ALA A 28 -9.88 -15.09 -6.28
C ALA A 28 -9.08 -15.34 -4.99
N ILE A 29 -8.17 -16.32 -5.01
CA ILE A 29 -7.33 -16.68 -3.86
C ILE A 29 -6.56 -15.48 -3.32
N TYR A 30 -6.01 -14.66 -4.23
CA TYR A 30 -5.36 -13.40 -3.85
C TYR A 30 -6.27 -12.51 -2.99
N ASN A 31 -7.51 -12.29 -3.42
CA ASN A 31 -8.45 -11.44 -2.67
C ASN A 31 -8.82 -12.04 -1.31
N ILE A 32 -8.90 -13.36 -1.20
CA ILE A 32 -9.15 -14.05 0.07
C ILE A 32 -7.99 -13.81 1.03
N LEU A 33 -6.76 -14.01 0.58
CA LEU A 33 -5.55 -13.77 1.37
C LEU A 33 -5.43 -12.29 1.73
N ALA A 34 -5.55 -11.39 0.75
CA ALA A 34 -5.46 -9.95 0.99
C ALA A 34 -6.49 -9.48 2.02
N THR A 35 -7.74 -9.96 1.96
CA THR A 35 -8.78 -9.61 2.95
C THR A 35 -8.45 -10.14 4.35
N ALA A 36 -7.98 -11.38 4.44
CA ALA A 36 -7.57 -11.97 5.72
C ALA A 36 -6.42 -11.16 6.35
N TYR A 37 -5.41 -10.83 5.56
CA TYR A 37 -4.27 -10.06 6.05
C TYR A 37 -4.59 -8.59 6.26
N THR A 38 -5.55 -7.98 5.53
CA THR A 38 -6.09 -6.64 5.84
C THR A 38 -6.72 -6.62 7.24
N THR A 39 -7.53 -7.62 7.57
CA THR A 39 -8.11 -7.74 8.92
C THR A 39 -7.04 -7.90 10.00
N ALA A 40 -5.99 -8.68 9.73
CA ALA A 40 -4.86 -8.82 10.64
C ALA A 40 -4.08 -7.50 10.76
N SER A 41 -3.82 -6.81 9.65
CA SER A 41 -3.15 -5.50 9.59
C SER A 41 -3.85 -4.45 10.47
N LYS A 42 -5.17 -4.35 10.37
CA LYS A 42 -5.98 -3.43 11.19
C LYS A 42 -5.84 -3.68 12.70
N LYS A 43 -5.59 -4.94 13.10
CA LYS A 43 -5.42 -5.31 14.51
C LYS A 43 -3.98 -5.20 15.00
N THR A 44 -3.02 -5.48 14.14
CA THR A 44 -1.59 -5.56 14.52
C THR A 44 -0.79 -4.30 14.16
N GLY A 45 -1.30 -3.47 13.24
CA GLY A 45 -0.58 -2.34 12.64
C GLY A 45 0.48 -2.76 11.60
N LYS A 46 0.73 -4.06 11.44
CA LYS A 46 1.70 -4.60 10.49
C LYS A 46 1.08 -4.71 9.10
N LYS A 47 1.90 -4.64 8.06
CA LYS A 47 1.48 -4.75 6.66
C LYS A 47 2.00 -6.05 6.06
N TYR A 48 1.23 -6.64 5.15
CA TYR A 48 1.51 -7.95 4.59
C TYR A 48 1.29 -7.96 3.09
N MET A 49 2.01 -8.81 2.35
CA MET A 49 1.76 -9.05 0.94
C MET A 49 1.98 -10.51 0.55
N PRO A 50 1.11 -11.07 -0.30
CA PRO A 50 1.36 -12.34 -0.98
C PRO A 50 2.44 -12.14 -2.06
N ARG A 51 3.34 -13.12 -2.21
CA ARG A 51 4.30 -13.17 -3.31
C ARG A 51 4.56 -14.60 -3.74
N ILE A 52 5.00 -14.78 -4.97
CA ILE A 52 5.54 -16.08 -5.42
C ILE A 52 7.07 -16.02 -5.32
N LYS A 53 7.64 -16.98 -4.61
CA LYS A 53 9.08 -17.17 -4.51
C LYS A 53 9.42 -18.65 -4.71
N ASP A 54 10.35 -18.92 -5.62
CA ASP A 54 10.79 -20.29 -5.95
C ASP A 54 9.62 -21.24 -6.27
N GLY A 55 8.62 -20.73 -7.01
CA GLY A 55 7.40 -21.46 -7.38
C GLY A 55 6.41 -21.71 -6.24
N LYS A 56 6.63 -21.12 -5.06
CA LYS A 56 5.77 -21.26 -3.89
C LYS A 56 5.10 -19.94 -3.54
N LEU A 57 3.87 -20.02 -3.05
CA LEU A 57 3.14 -18.87 -2.52
C LEU A 57 3.59 -18.59 -1.08
N ASP A 58 4.19 -17.43 -0.87
CA ASP A 58 4.50 -16.86 0.44
C ASP A 58 3.51 -15.75 0.78
N VAL A 59 3.33 -15.47 2.07
CA VAL A 59 2.82 -14.20 2.56
C VAL A 59 3.82 -13.63 3.55
N ILE A 60 4.39 -12.49 3.22
CA ILE A 60 5.42 -11.85 4.03
C ILE A 60 4.86 -10.64 4.80
N GLU A 61 5.51 -10.31 5.92
CA GLU A 61 5.37 -9.00 6.55
C GLU A 61 6.21 -7.99 5.75
N ILE A 62 5.60 -6.88 5.32
CA ILE A 62 6.27 -5.85 4.53
C ILE A 62 7.17 -5.01 5.45
N GLY A 63 8.37 -4.66 4.94
CA GLY A 63 9.27 -3.73 5.60
C GLY A 63 10.49 -4.37 6.26
N GLU A 64 10.79 -5.62 5.93
CA GLU A 64 12.08 -6.22 6.33
C GLU A 64 13.23 -5.42 5.72
N LEU A 65 14.11 -4.92 6.58
CA LEU A 65 15.25 -4.12 6.15
C LEU A 65 16.30 -5.01 5.48
N VAL A 66 16.70 -4.66 4.25
CA VAL A 66 17.82 -5.33 3.57
C VAL A 66 19.10 -5.10 4.37
N ALA A 67 19.59 -6.18 4.97
CA ALA A 67 20.76 -6.14 5.85
C ALA A 67 22.05 -5.83 5.08
N GLY A 68 22.91 -5.00 5.66
CA GLY A 68 24.23 -4.71 5.10
C GLY A 68 24.22 -3.89 3.80
N PHE A 69 23.06 -3.40 3.35
CA PHE A 69 22.93 -2.61 2.14
C PHE A 69 22.33 -1.23 2.42
N LYS A 70 22.91 -0.22 1.78
CA LYS A 70 22.45 1.16 1.82
C LYS A 70 22.52 1.76 0.41
N ILE A 71 21.48 2.44 0.00
CA ILE A 71 21.47 3.26 -1.20
C ILE A 71 22.09 4.61 -0.85
N SER A 72 23.17 4.99 -1.52
CA SER A 72 23.89 6.24 -1.23
C SER A 72 24.50 6.85 -2.47
N ASP A 73 24.42 8.17 -2.58
CA ASP A 73 25.08 8.99 -3.59
C ASP A 73 26.60 8.82 -3.58
N ASP A 74 27.18 8.52 -2.41
CA ASP A 74 28.61 8.26 -2.27
C ASP A 74 29.07 6.93 -2.91
N THR A 75 28.15 5.97 -3.19
CA THR A 75 28.56 4.58 -3.48
C THR A 75 27.87 3.92 -4.67
N ASN A 76 26.55 4.01 -4.79
CA ASN A 76 25.81 3.14 -5.70
C ASN A 76 24.62 3.78 -6.41
N ILE A 77 24.24 5.03 -6.15
CA ILE A 77 23.22 5.73 -6.91
C ILE A 77 23.76 6.08 -8.29
N ILE A 78 23.01 5.71 -9.33
CA ILE A 78 23.27 6.08 -10.73
C ILE A 78 22.39 7.28 -11.08
N ASP A 79 21.11 7.22 -10.69
CA ASP A 79 20.13 8.29 -10.89
C ASP A 79 19.09 8.27 -9.77
N SER A 80 18.56 9.43 -9.44
CA SER A 80 17.53 9.57 -8.42
C SER A 80 16.57 10.71 -8.75
N GLY A 81 15.31 10.52 -8.43
CA GLY A 81 14.26 11.52 -8.63
C GLY A 81 13.23 11.48 -7.50
N TYR A 82 12.84 12.68 -7.06
CA TYR A 82 11.74 12.89 -6.14
C TYR A 82 10.72 13.83 -6.78
N THR A 83 9.48 13.37 -6.88
CA THR A 83 8.39 14.13 -7.49
C THR A 83 7.24 14.24 -6.51
N GLU A 84 6.66 15.43 -6.42
CA GLU A 84 5.40 15.68 -5.73
C GLU A 84 4.33 16.08 -6.76
N SER A 85 3.13 15.49 -6.68
CA SER A 85 1.99 15.81 -7.53
C SER A 85 0.74 16.08 -6.69
N ILE A 86 0.04 17.15 -7.01
CA ILE A 86 -1.28 17.48 -6.44
C ILE A 86 -2.43 17.11 -7.38
N GLU A 87 -2.14 16.45 -8.50
CA GLU A 87 -3.13 16.12 -9.55
C GLU A 87 -4.33 15.37 -9.01
N ASN A 88 -4.09 14.39 -8.13
CA ASN A 88 -5.13 13.56 -7.51
C ASN A 88 -5.42 13.97 -6.05
N MET A 89 -4.93 15.13 -5.64
CA MET A 89 -5.12 15.60 -4.27
C MET A 89 -6.57 16.05 -4.05
N VAL A 90 -7.18 15.61 -2.95
CA VAL A 90 -8.48 16.08 -2.49
C VAL A 90 -8.34 16.57 -1.07
N ASN A 91 -8.52 17.87 -0.85
CA ASN A 91 -8.40 18.47 0.48
C ASN A 91 -9.73 19.03 1.04
N ARG A 92 -10.80 18.97 0.23
CA ARG A 92 -12.16 19.30 0.65
C ARG A 92 -13.14 18.35 -0.01
N VAL A 93 -14.10 17.82 0.75
CA VAL A 93 -15.22 17.03 0.23
C VAL A 93 -16.53 17.65 0.69
N ARG A 94 -17.38 18.04 -0.28
CA ARG A 94 -18.74 18.50 0.00
C ARG A 94 -19.69 17.33 -0.01
N ILE A 95 -20.53 17.23 1.01
CA ILE A 95 -21.49 16.15 1.17
C ILE A 95 -22.87 16.67 0.74
N TYR A 96 -23.50 15.96 -0.20
CA TYR A 96 -24.84 16.26 -0.69
C TYR A 96 -25.83 15.15 -0.32
N ASN A 97 -27.10 15.50 -0.18
CA ASN A 97 -28.18 14.51 -0.08
C ASN A 97 -28.73 14.14 -1.48
N GLU A 98 -29.70 13.22 -1.53
CA GLU A 98 -30.34 12.78 -2.78
C GLU A 98 -31.11 13.91 -3.52
N LYS A 99 -31.39 15.03 -2.84
CA LYS A 99 -32.05 16.21 -3.42
C LYS A 99 -31.04 17.25 -3.91
N ASN A 100 -29.73 16.92 -3.96
CA ASN A 100 -28.64 17.86 -4.31
C ASN A 100 -28.50 19.04 -3.33
N GLU A 101 -28.97 18.92 -2.10
CA GLU A 101 -28.74 19.91 -1.07
C GLU A 101 -27.42 19.60 -0.34
N GLN A 102 -26.57 20.60 -0.15
CA GLN A 102 -25.34 20.43 0.61
C GLN A 102 -25.68 20.25 2.10
N VAL A 103 -25.27 19.14 2.69
CA VAL A 103 -25.58 18.76 4.07
C VAL A 103 -24.33 18.67 4.95
N GLY A 104 -23.14 18.86 4.39
CA GLY A 104 -21.90 18.86 5.14
C GLY A 104 -20.65 19.17 4.31
N VAL A 105 -19.54 19.38 4.99
CA VAL A 105 -18.21 19.55 4.40
C VAL A 105 -17.19 18.86 5.31
N ILE A 106 -16.24 18.16 4.72
CA ILE A 106 -15.05 17.65 5.38
C ILE A 106 -13.85 18.29 4.69
N GLU A 107 -12.92 18.84 5.44
CA GLU A 107 -11.74 19.47 4.84
C GLU A 107 -10.50 19.35 5.72
N ASN A 108 -9.33 19.44 5.09
CA ASN A 108 -8.04 19.60 5.74
C ASN A 108 -7.55 21.04 5.54
N ALA A 109 -7.69 21.85 6.58
CA ALA A 109 -7.37 23.27 6.53
C ALA A 109 -5.88 23.54 6.27
N GLU A 110 -4.97 22.69 6.74
CA GLU A 110 -3.52 22.84 6.51
C GLU A 110 -3.18 22.61 5.04
N TRP A 111 -3.78 21.57 4.42
CA TRP A 111 -3.58 21.30 3.00
C TRP A 111 -4.18 22.42 2.13
N ILE A 112 -5.35 22.93 2.50
CA ILE A 112 -5.97 24.08 1.79
C ILE A 112 -5.10 25.32 1.86
N LYS A 113 -4.51 25.61 3.03
CA LYS A 113 -3.60 26.74 3.20
C LYS A 113 -2.36 26.64 2.30
N LYS A 114 -1.85 25.42 2.10
CA LYS A 114 -0.62 25.18 1.34
C LYS A 114 -0.85 25.10 -0.16
N TYR A 115 -1.95 24.46 -0.59
CA TYR A 115 -2.16 24.06 -1.98
C TYR A 115 -3.39 24.70 -2.64
N GLY A 116 -4.16 25.51 -1.91
CA GLY A 116 -5.46 25.99 -2.36
C GLY A 116 -6.55 24.90 -2.19
N VAL A 117 -7.75 25.20 -2.68
CA VAL A 117 -8.90 24.28 -2.58
C VAL A 117 -8.92 23.32 -3.75
N LEU A 118 -8.76 22.05 -3.46
CA LEU A 118 -8.92 20.91 -4.38
C LEU A 118 -10.08 20.06 -3.88
N GLN A 119 -11.23 20.17 -4.56
CA GLN A 119 -12.51 19.74 -4.03
C GLN A 119 -13.09 18.56 -4.78
N GLU A 120 -13.64 17.60 -4.03
CA GLU A 120 -14.46 16.49 -4.48
C GLU A 120 -15.89 16.59 -3.88
N THR A 121 -16.82 15.80 -4.40
CA THR A 121 -18.19 15.72 -3.91
C THR A 121 -18.57 14.29 -3.54
N TYR A 122 -19.34 14.15 -2.45
CA TYR A 122 -19.88 12.87 -2.02
C TYR A 122 -21.41 12.97 -1.88
N VAL A 123 -22.13 12.08 -2.51
CA VAL A 123 -23.58 11.97 -2.32
C VAL A 123 -23.90 10.90 -1.29
N LYS A 124 -24.67 11.26 -0.26
CA LYS A 124 -25.07 10.34 0.81
C LYS A 124 -25.69 9.06 0.26
N GLN A 125 -25.23 7.93 0.74
CA GLN A 125 -25.77 6.61 0.44
C GLN A 125 -26.52 6.07 1.65
N LYS A 126 -27.68 5.44 1.42
CA LYS A 126 -28.48 4.83 2.49
C LYS A 126 -27.68 3.74 3.21
N GLY A 127 -27.63 3.80 4.52
CA GLY A 127 -26.96 2.81 5.36
C GLY A 127 -25.44 3.02 5.52
N LYS A 128 -24.89 4.11 4.96
CA LYS A 128 -23.46 4.48 5.16
C LYS A 128 -23.32 5.76 5.99
N ASP A 129 -22.26 5.81 6.78
CA ASP A 129 -21.87 7.05 7.47
C ASP A 129 -21.25 8.01 6.46
N ALA A 130 -21.97 9.08 6.13
CA ALA A 130 -21.54 10.03 5.12
C ALA A 130 -20.28 10.81 5.51
N GLN A 131 -20.03 11.02 6.80
CA GLN A 131 -18.82 11.71 7.26
C GLN A 131 -17.59 10.81 7.13
N LEU A 132 -17.73 9.53 7.50
CA LEU A 132 -16.65 8.56 7.38
C LEU A 132 -16.26 8.33 5.91
N GLU A 133 -17.27 8.15 5.03
CA GLU A 133 -17.06 7.96 3.59
C GLU A 133 -16.44 9.21 2.95
N ALA A 134 -16.93 10.42 3.26
CA ALA A 134 -16.35 11.64 2.75
C ALA A 134 -14.93 11.90 3.26
N LYS A 135 -14.64 11.52 4.52
CA LYS A 135 -13.28 11.60 5.06
C LYS A 135 -12.31 10.67 4.34
N ALA A 136 -12.78 9.50 3.91
CA ALA A 136 -11.96 8.53 3.15
C ALA A 136 -11.60 9.02 1.74
N LEU A 137 -12.33 10.01 1.20
CA LEU A 137 -12.02 10.63 -0.09
C LEU A 137 -10.93 11.70 0.01
N LEU A 138 -10.59 12.19 1.20
CA LEU A 138 -9.46 13.11 1.35
C LEU A 138 -8.18 12.39 0.96
N THR A 139 -7.50 12.91 -0.06
CA THR A 139 -6.27 12.34 -0.62
C THR A 139 -5.14 13.35 -0.50
N ASP A 140 -4.05 12.93 0.12
CA ASP A 140 -2.83 13.74 0.26
C ASP A 140 -2.08 13.87 -1.06
N ILE A 141 -1.08 14.74 -1.08
CA ILE A 141 -0.12 14.87 -2.18
C ILE A 141 0.52 13.52 -2.50
N GLU A 142 0.56 13.18 -3.77
CA GLU A 142 1.28 11.99 -4.24
C GLU A 142 2.79 12.28 -4.26
N LYS A 143 3.56 11.42 -3.62
CA LYS A 143 5.02 11.49 -3.56
C LYS A 143 5.61 10.26 -4.22
N THR A 144 6.41 10.49 -5.25
CA THR A 144 7.07 9.41 -5.98
C THR A 144 8.58 9.56 -5.86
N ILE A 145 9.23 8.49 -5.42
CA ILE A 145 10.68 8.39 -5.32
C ILE A 145 11.12 7.26 -6.25
N ASN A 146 11.93 7.60 -7.24
CA ASN A 146 12.55 6.62 -8.12
C ASN A 146 14.05 6.70 -7.95
N VAL A 147 14.70 5.55 -7.81
CA VAL A 147 16.16 5.46 -7.75
C VAL A 147 16.65 4.38 -8.71
N GLU A 148 17.69 4.69 -9.46
CA GLU A 148 18.45 3.74 -10.26
C GLU A 148 19.81 3.53 -9.59
N VAL A 149 20.12 2.29 -9.25
CA VAL A 149 21.29 1.97 -8.40
C VAL A 149 21.97 0.69 -8.86
N LEU A 150 23.23 0.52 -8.46
CA LEU A 150 23.93 -0.76 -8.59
C LEU A 150 23.18 -1.84 -7.81
N GLY A 151 23.01 -3.00 -8.43
CA GLY A 151 22.05 -4.02 -8.00
C GLY A 151 22.43 -4.76 -6.72
N ASN A 152 21.42 -5.02 -5.91
CA ASN A 152 21.42 -6.00 -4.83
C ASN A 152 20.15 -6.85 -4.94
N ILE A 153 20.30 -8.15 -5.17
CA ILE A 153 19.19 -9.09 -5.38
C ILE A 153 18.17 -9.16 -4.23
N GLN A 154 18.55 -8.67 -3.03
CA GLN A 154 17.64 -8.63 -1.88
C GLN A 154 16.73 -7.39 -1.88
N CYS A 155 16.99 -6.42 -2.76
CA CYS A 155 16.17 -5.22 -2.88
C CYS A 155 14.93 -5.50 -3.73
N VAL A 156 13.98 -6.22 -3.18
CA VAL A 156 12.73 -6.62 -3.84
C VAL A 156 11.54 -5.95 -3.16
N THR A 157 10.45 -5.82 -3.91
CA THR A 157 9.16 -5.30 -3.44
C THR A 157 8.74 -5.95 -2.12
N GLY A 158 8.31 -5.11 -1.18
CA GLY A 158 7.94 -5.52 0.18
C GLY A 158 9.08 -5.45 1.20
N ASN A 159 10.33 -5.33 0.79
CA ASN A 159 11.45 -5.07 1.69
C ASN A 159 11.63 -3.55 1.92
N ALA A 160 12.49 -3.20 2.84
CA ALA A 160 12.88 -1.82 3.12
C ALA A 160 14.39 -1.63 2.93
N VAL A 161 14.79 -0.40 2.56
CA VAL A 161 16.19 -0.02 2.39
C VAL A 161 16.50 1.28 3.12
N LYS A 162 17.73 1.44 3.54
CA LYS A 162 18.26 2.74 3.98
C LYS A 162 18.72 3.53 2.76
N VAL A 163 18.35 4.80 2.71
CA VAL A 163 18.75 5.73 1.65
C VAL A 163 19.45 6.92 2.28
N LYS A 164 20.48 7.40 1.61
CA LYS A 164 21.09 8.71 1.84
C LYS A 164 21.39 9.30 0.46
N ASP A 165 20.60 10.26 0.04
CA ASP A 165 20.73 10.95 -1.23
C ASP A 165 20.67 12.44 -0.99
N THR A 166 21.79 13.12 -1.17
CA THR A 166 21.92 14.56 -0.93
C THR A 166 21.28 15.38 -2.04
N ALA A 167 21.20 14.85 -3.26
CA ALA A 167 20.63 15.56 -4.42
C ALA A 167 19.12 15.74 -4.25
N THR A 168 18.42 14.72 -3.77
CA THR A 168 16.97 14.76 -3.52
C THR A 168 16.62 15.11 -2.07
N GLY A 169 17.61 15.17 -1.17
CA GLY A 169 17.41 15.37 0.26
C GLY A 169 16.84 14.15 1.00
N LEU A 170 16.78 12.99 0.34
CA LEU A 170 16.21 11.77 0.92
C LEU A 170 17.19 11.11 1.88
N THR A 171 16.81 11.02 3.14
CA THR A 171 17.61 10.34 4.17
C THR A 171 16.69 9.57 5.12
N GLY A 172 16.96 8.28 5.31
CA GLY A 172 16.18 7.43 6.22
C GLY A 172 15.93 6.03 5.70
N MET A 173 14.89 5.41 6.24
CA MET A 173 14.39 4.11 5.80
C MET A 173 13.19 4.30 4.89
N PHE A 174 13.21 3.59 3.76
CA PHE A 174 12.16 3.62 2.75
C PHE A 174 11.71 2.20 2.41
N TYR A 175 10.45 2.06 2.03
CA TYR A 175 9.86 0.80 1.62
C TYR A 175 9.93 0.67 0.10
N ILE A 176 10.29 -0.51 -0.39
CA ILE A 176 10.34 -0.80 -1.83
C ILE A 176 8.93 -1.14 -2.29
N ASP A 177 8.35 -0.23 -3.07
CA ASP A 177 7.00 -0.34 -3.64
C ASP A 177 6.99 -1.14 -4.95
N SER A 178 8.03 -0.96 -5.78
CA SER A 178 8.31 -1.81 -6.92
C SER A 178 9.80 -1.88 -7.22
N ASP A 179 10.22 -2.97 -7.85
CA ASP A 179 11.58 -3.22 -8.26
C ASP A 179 11.65 -3.72 -9.71
N THR A 180 12.72 -3.34 -10.39
CA THR A 180 13.11 -3.90 -11.69
C THR A 180 14.60 -4.15 -11.67
N HIS A 181 15.01 -5.39 -11.89
CA HIS A 181 16.41 -5.81 -11.94
C HIS A 181 16.81 -6.10 -13.37
N THR A 182 17.92 -5.52 -13.81
CA THR A 182 18.47 -5.67 -15.14
C THR A 182 19.92 -6.14 -15.06
N TRP A 183 20.24 -7.21 -15.79
CA TRP A 183 21.60 -7.71 -15.96
C TRP A 183 22.02 -7.50 -17.40
N SER A 184 23.04 -6.67 -17.61
CA SER A 184 23.57 -6.36 -18.93
C SER A 184 25.06 -6.10 -18.86
N ASN A 185 25.83 -6.63 -19.80
CA ASN A 185 27.28 -6.40 -19.90
C ASN A 185 28.05 -6.67 -18.58
N GLY A 186 27.64 -7.71 -17.85
CA GLY A 186 28.26 -8.07 -16.56
C GLY A 186 27.91 -7.16 -15.39
N GLN A 187 27.01 -6.20 -15.60
CA GLN A 187 26.52 -5.32 -14.52
C GLN A 187 25.10 -5.70 -14.11
N HIS A 188 24.81 -5.56 -12.84
CA HIS A 188 23.46 -5.65 -12.29
C HIS A 188 23.01 -4.25 -11.85
N ILE A 189 21.98 -3.74 -12.48
CA ILE A 189 21.35 -2.44 -12.19
C ILE A 189 19.92 -2.69 -11.74
N MET A 190 19.46 -1.96 -10.77
CA MET A 190 18.07 -2.01 -10.34
C MET A 190 17.44 -0.63 -10.32
N LYS A 191 16.15 -0.59 -10.72
CA LYS A 191 15.28 0.58 -10.61
C LYS A 191 14.26 0.29 -9.52
N LEU A 192 14.20 1.15 -8.52
CA LEU A 192 13.30 1.01 -7.39
C LEU A 192 12.36 2.20 -7.32
N LYS A 193 11.06 1.92 -7.13
CA LYS A 193 10.11 2.91 -6.64
C LYS A 193 10.04 2.77 -5.12
N LEU A 194 10.31 3.85 -4.42
CA LEU A 194 10.36 3.87 -2.96
C LEU A 194 9.19 4.64 -2.37
N ASN A 195 8.77 4.26 -1.17
CA ASN A 195 7.70 4.92 -0.44
C ASN A 195 8.15 5.26 0.99
N PHE A 196 7.66 6.40 1.50
CA PHE A 196 7.85 6.81 2.90
C PHE A 196 7.03 5.96 3.87
N LYS A 197 5.91 5.40 3.41
CA LYS A 197 4.97 4.64 4.22
C LYS A 197 4.98 3.18 3.82
N ASN A 198 4.82 2.32 4.81
CA ASN A 198 4.55 0.91 4.58
C ASN A 198 3.09 0.76 4.12
N ILE A 199 2.89 0.41 2.86
CA ILE A 199 1.58 0.29 2.22
C ILE A 199 1.34 -1.17 1.83
N MET A 200 0.09 -1.64 1.96
CA MET A 200 -0.35 -2.94 1.44
C MET A 200 -1.62 -2.77 0.61
N ASP A 201 -1.88 -3.71 -0.30
CA ASP A 201 -3.16 -3.80 -0.99
C ASP A 201 -4.23 -4.26 0.01
N GLU A 202 -5.03 -3.33 0.50
CA GLU A 202 -6.10 -3.60 1.46
C GLU A 202 -7.39 -3.98 0.73
N LYS A 203 -7.96 -5.12 1.12
CA LYS A 203 -9.24 -5.60 0.61
C LYS A 203 -10.23 -5.75 1.77
N GLU A 204 -11.45 -5.31 1.56
CA GLU A 204 -12.53 -5.45 2.52
C GLU A 204 -13.58 -6.43 2.03
N TRP A 205 -14.27 -7.05 2.98
CA TRP A 205 -15.47 -7.80 2.68
C TRP A 205 -16.56 -6.81 2.29
N LEU A 206 -17.15 -6.98 1.13
CA LEU A 206 -18.38 -6.27 0.79
C LEU A 206 -19.43 -6.69 1.83
N ASN A 207 -19.85 -5.75 2.68
CA ASN A 207 -20.84 -5.95 3.74
C ASN A 207 -22.19 -6.31 3.13
N GLY A 208 -22.41 -7.58 2.80
CA GLY A 208 -23.66 -8.12 2.33
C GLY A 208 -24.30 -9.16 3.26
N TRP A 209 -23.59 -9.59 4.34
CA TRP A 209 -24.08 -10.66 5.21
C TRP A 209 -23.57 -10.50 6.64
N SER A 210 -23.98 -9.43 7.31
CA SER A 210 -23.73 -9.24 8.74
C SER A 210 -24.84 -9.83 9.65
N ASN A 211 -25.56 -10.84 9.21
CA ASN A 211 -26.57 -11.49 10.06
C ASN A 211 -26.62 -13.00 9.81
N TRP A 212 -25.67 -13.73 10.38
CA TRP A 212 -25.89 -15.06 10.91
C TRP A 212 -25.25 -15.08 12.29
N GLY A 213 -26.02 -14.53 13.25
CA GLY A 213 -25.77 -14.74 14.65
C GLY A 213 -26.11 -16.17 15.01
N ASN A 214 -25.36 -16.67 15.94
CA ASN A 214 -25.66 -17.77 16.89
C ASN A 214 -26.44 -18.98 16.36
N CYS A 215 -25.73 -20.05 16.03
CA CYS A 215 -26.07 -21.41 16.41
C CYS A 215 -24.79 -22.10 16.91
#